data_117578d7bfd0b402d193e268d62cefaf
#
_entry.id   117578d7bfd0b402d193e268d62cefaf
#
_cell.length_a   1.000
_cell.length_b   1.000
_cell.length_c   1.000
_cell.angle_alpha   90.00
_cell.angle_beta   90.00
_cell.angle_gamma   90.00
#
_symmetry.space_group_name_H-M   'P 1'
#
loop_
_entity.id
_entity.type
_entity.pdbx_description
1 polymer ?
#
loop_
_entity_poly.entity_id
_entity_poly.type
_entity_poly.pdbx_seq_one_letter_code
_entity_poly.pdbx_strand_id
1 'polypeptide(L)'
;RFPVQYAMLLKPHSNVRYRHSLEKLAMTELSCVLNAWKLPSNTELRSLGGEPFLVFSVPELTVPQWRDISANAGCCFAAELREDGSLAPLPRAGRSYYPEELSELMKYKGKTNADFTRLLLHCARAVSGFAQSDAPLTVLDPMCGKGTTLFCALEEGDHAVGMDVDAKALLEADQLLGRSLKMNRLKHKREESSLTVPKGKPVRSVGYRLSTSIEGWKNGDERTFRLLNGDLGLLPAVMARESCHLAVADLPYGVQHAPSEGKKVMSLANFASKVCESCFAVLKHGGAI
;
A
#
# COMPACT_ATOMS: atom_id res chain seq x y z
N ARG A 1 27.49 -12.62 17.01
CA ARG A 1 27.86 -12.08 15.68
C ARG A 1 27.88 -10.55 15.79
N PHE A 2 28.89 -9.91 15.21
CA PHE A 2 28.96 -8.43 15.17
C PHE A 2 27.81 -7.91 14.30
N PRO A 3 27.22 -6.73 14.65
CA PRO A 3 26.18 -6.12 13.83
C PRO A 3 26.75 -5.78 12.44
N VAL A 4 25.94 -6.04 11.40
CA VAL A 4 26.23 -5.63 10.04
C VAL A 4 25.67 -4.24 9.83
N GLN A 5 26.44 -3.36 9.18
CA GLN A 5 26.00 -2.03 8.83
C GLN A 5 25.48 -2.01 7.39
N TYR A 6 24.28 -1.49 7.23
CA TYR A 6 23.62 -1.36 5.93
C TYR A 6 23.43 0.13 5.58
N ALA A 7 23.47 0.42 4.30
CA ALA A 7 23.22 1.75 3.77
C ALA A 7 22.20 1.68 2.62
N MET A 8 21.17 2.52 2.66
CA MET A 8 20.17 2.62 1.60
C MET A 8 20.13 4.07 1.09
N LEU A 9 20.34 4.22 -0.22
CA LEU A 9 20.33 5.52 -0.91
C LEU A 9 18.91 6.02 -1.05
N LEU A 10 18.65 7.23 -0.61
CA LEU A 10 17.38 7.92 -0.84
C LEU A 10 17.18 8.24 -2.32
N LYS A 11 15.95 8.15 -2.80
CA LYS A 11 15.58 8.55 -4.16
C LYS A 11 15.89 10.02 -4.38
N PRO A 12 16.54 10.39 -5.51
CA PRO A 12 16.81 11.79 -5.82
C PRO A 12 15.49 12.53 -6.09
N HIS A 13 15.42 13.78 -5.65
CA HIS A 13 14.31 14.67 -5.95
C HIS A 13 14.80 16.11 -6.16
N SER A 14 14.32 16.78 -7.18
CA SER A 14 14.73 18.14 -7.54
C SER A 14 14.23 19.20 -6.53
N ASN A 15 13.09 18.97 -5.88
CA ASN A 15 12.54 19.90 -4.90
C ASN A 15 13.10 19.65 -3.50
N VAL A 16 13.82 20.63 -2.94
CA VAL A 16 14.48 20.53 -1.62
C VAL A 16 13.49 20.26 -0.48
N ARG A 17 12.33 20.93 -0.48
CA ARG A 17 11.30 20.71 0.57
C ARG A 17 10.77 19.29 0.54
N TYR A 18 10.56 18.75 -0.66
CA TYR A 18 10.12 17.39 -0.84
C TYR A 18 11.19 16.38 -0.40
N ARG A 19 12.48 16.66 -0.64
CA ARG A 19 13.60 15.83 -0.16
C ARG A 19 13.59 15.67 1.36
N HIS A 20 13.46 16.77 2.11
CA HIS A 20 13.38 16.70 3.58
C HIS A 20 12.19 15.90 4.09
N SER A 21 11.05 15.99 3.41
CA SER A 21 9.88 15.17 3.73
C SER A 21 10.14 13.71 3.42
N LEU A 22 10.76 13.40 2.28
CA LEU A 22 11.12 12.04 1.87
C LEU A 22 12.10 11.38 2.86
N GLU A 23 13.11 12.11 3.33
CA GLU A 23 14.05 11.64 4.35
C GLU A 23 13.33 11.17 5.61
N LYS A 24 12.43 12.01 6.15
CA LYS A 24 11.64 11.69 7.34
C LYS A 24 10.72 10.50 7.12
N LEU A 25 10.04 10.46 5.98
CA LEU A 25 9.12 9.39 5.63
C LEU A 25 9.85 8.06 5.44
N ALA A 26 10.98 8.05 4.76
CA ALA A 26 11.80 6.85 4.56
C ALA A 26 12.37 6.33 5.89
N MET A 27 12.81 7.22 6.79
CA MET A 27 13.23 6.84 8.15
C MET A 27 12.08 6.25 8.96
N THR A 28 10.89 6.83 8.86
CA THR A 28 9.68 6.33 9.55
C THR A 28 9.31 4.94 9.08
N GLU A 29 9.28 4.71 7.76
CA GLU A 29 9.03 3.39 7.18
C GLU A 29 10.05 2.37 7.68
N LEU A 30 11.35 2.69 7.60
CA LEU A 30 12.41 1.81 8.07
C LEU A 30 12.25 1.48 9.56
N SER A 31 11.96 2.47 10.40
CA SER A 31 11.74 2.26 11.84
C SER A 31 10.56 1.36 12.10
N CYS A 32 9.44 1.53 11.41
CA CYS A 32 8.27 0.65 11.53
C CYS A 32 8.64 -0.80 11.17
N VAL A 33 9.36 -1.00 10.08
CA VAL A 33 9.74 -2.34 9.62
C VAL A 33 10.74 -3.00 10.56
N LEU A 34 11.77 -2.26 11.02
CA LEU A 34 12.73 -2.78 12.00
C LEU A 34 12.04 -3.20 13.31
N ASN A 35 11.12 -2.37 13.80
CA ASN A 35 10.34 -2.68 15.00
C ASN A 35 9.46 -3.92 14.82
N ALA A 36 8.83 -4.09 13.66
CA ALA A 36 8.01 -5.27 13.35
C ALA A 36 8.82 -6.56 13.42
N TRP A 37 10.09 -6.51 13.06
CA TRP A 37 11.04 -7.62 13.14
C TRP A 37 11.80 -7.69 14.48
N LYS A 38 11.49 -6.80 15.45
CA LYS A 38 12.18 -6.68 16.74
C LYS A 38 13.68 -6.49 16.59
N LEU A 39 14.07 -5.75 15.57
CA LEU A 39 15.46 -5.39 15.28
C LEU A 39 15.81 -4.04 15.91
N PRO A 40 17.09 -3.77 16.22
CA PRO A 40 17.53 -2.45 16.65
C PRO A 40 17.17 -1.38 15.62
N SER A 41 16.67 -0.23 16.07
CA SER A 41 16.18 0.86 15.21
C SER A 41 17.11 2.08 15.18
N ASN A 42 18.42 1.90 15.42
CA ASN A 42 19.41 2.94 15.33
C ASN A 42 19.69 3.31 13.88
N THR A 43 18.83 4.15 13.32
CA THR A 43 18.94 4.64 11.94
C THR A 43 19.38 6.10 11.95
N GLU A 44 20.34 6.42 11.13
CA GLU A 44 20.79 7.79 10.91
C GLU A 44 20.79 8.15 9.42
N LEU A 45 20.60 9.44 9.15
CA LEU A 45 20.84 10.00 7.83
C LEU A 45 22.32 10.37 7.72
N ARG A 46 23.04 9.77 6.79
CA ARG A 46 24.49 10.00 6.58
C ARG A 46 24.76 10.34 5.12
N SER A 47 25.63 11.32 4.90
CA SER A 47 26.15 11.59 3.57
C SER A 47 27.32 10.67 3.27
N LEU A 48 27.19 9.87 2.21
CA LEU A 48 28.28 9.02 1.69
C LEU A 48 28.55 9.43 0.25
N GLY A 49 29.79 9.88 -0.02
CA GLY A 49 30.15 10.39 -1.35
C GLY A 49 29.34 11.61 -1.81
N GLY A 50 28.75 12.37 -0.88
CA GLY A 50 27.90 13.53 -1.18
C GLY A 50 26.41 13.20 -1.32
N GLU A 51 26.04 11.91 -1.29
CA GLU A 51 24.65 11.45 -1.44
C GLU A 51 24.01 11.06 -0.10
N PRO A 52 22.68 11.23 0.08
CA PRO A 52 21.99 10.94 1.34
C PRO A 52 21.64 9.46 1.44
N PHE A 53 22.15 8.83 2.50
CA PHE A 53 21.84 7.44 2.81
C PHE A 53 21.16 7.32 4.19
N LEU A 54 20.21 6.39 4.29
CA LEU A 54 19.81 5.82 5.57
C LEU A 54 20.83 4.74 5.95
N VAL A 55 21.49 4.92 7.10
CA VAL A 55 22.48 3.97 7.61
C VAL A 55 21.96 3.38 8.93
N PHE A 56 22.03 2.07 9.05
CA PHE A 56 21.56 1.36 10.25
C PHE A 56 22.40 0.09 10.49
N SER A 57 22.46 -0.33 11.75
CA SER A 57 23.24 -1.49 12.17
C SER A 57 22.32 -2.51 12.84
N VAL A 58 22.30 -3.72 12.31
CA VAL A 58 21.48 -4.82 12.81
C VAL A 58 22.23 -6.15 12.74
N PRO A 59 21.82 -7.19 13.45
CA PRO A 59 22.34 -8.54 13.20
C PRO A 59 22.20 -8.95 11.74
N GLU A 60 22.93 -9.97 11.32
CA GLU A 60 22.77 -10.53 9.98
C GLU A 60 21.29 -10.86 9.71
N LEU A 61 20.76 -10.33 8.60
CA LEU A 61 19.36 -10.38 8.27
C LEU A 61 18.97 -11.69 7.58
N THR A 62 17.80 -12.20 7.92
CA THR A 62 17.16 -13.28 7.17
C THR A 62 16.58 -12.75 5.84
N VAL A 63 16.29 -13.66 4.91
CA VAL A 63 15.68 -13.30 3.62
C VAL A 63 14.37 -12.52 3.78
N PRO A 64 13.41 -12.93 4.64
CA PRO A 64 12.18 -12.15 4.83
C PRO A 64 12.43 -10.77 5.44
N GLN A 65 13.35 -10.66 6.40
CA GLN A 65 13.73 -9.36 6.98
C GLN A 65 14.31 -8.43 5.92
N TRP A 66 15.27 -8.91 5.13
CA TRP A 66 15.87 -8.13 4.05
C TRP A 66 14.84 -7.71 2.99
N ARG A 67 13.92 -8.61 2.63
CA ARG A 67 12.82 -8.31 1.70
C ARG A 67 12.05 -7.08 2.16
N ASP A 68 11.60 -7.07 3.41
CA ASP A 68 10.74 -6.00 3.92
C ASP A 68 11.52 -4.70 4.16
N ILE A 69 12.77 -4.79 4.62
CA ILE A 69 13.65 -3.63 4.86
C ILE A 69 14.08 -2.97 3.54
N SER A 70 14.57 -3.77 2.59
CA SER A 70 15.10 -3.24 1.33
C SER A 70 14.01 -2.72 0.39
N ALA A 71 12.74 -3.05 0.63
CA ALA A 71 11.58 -2.55 -0.10
C ALA A 71 11.22 -1.09 0.22
N ASN A 72 11.96 -0.42 1.10
CA ASN A 72 11.69 0.96 1.50
C ASN A 72 11.37 1.85 0.29
N ALA A 73 10.17 2.45 0.29
CA ALA A 73 9.64 3.18 -0.85
C ALA A 73 10.39 4.49 -1.14
N GLY A 74 11.11 5.02 -0.15
CA GLY A 74 11.93 6.22 -0.29
C GLY A 74 13.35 5.97 -0.79
N CYS A 75 13.76 4.71 -0.97
CA CYS A 75 15.12 4.33 -1.36
C CYS A 75 15.17 3.71 -2.76
N CYS A 76 16.31 3.84 -3.43
CA CYS A 76 16.54 3.30 -4.77
C CYS A 76 17.74 2.36 -4.90
N PHE A 77 18.58 2.27 -3.87
CA PHE A 77 19.77 1.43 -3.83
C PHE A 77 20.00 0.94 -2.40
N ALA A 78 20.61 -0.24 -2.25
CA ALA A 78 20.96 -0.80 -0.95
C ALA A 78 22.34 -1.48 -1.02
N ALA A 79 23.09 -1.40 0.08
CA ALA A 79 24.41 -1.99 0.20
C ALA A 79 24.73 -2.34 1.65
N GLU A 80 25.67 -3.23 1.85
CA GLU A 80 26.40 -3.36 3.10
C GLU A 80 27.48 -2.26 3.13
N LEU A 81 27.53 -1.51 4.21
CA LEU A 81 28.59 -0.53 4.47
C LEU A 81 29.69 -1.19 5.28
N ARG A 82 30.86 -1.35 4.66
CA ARG A 82 32.03 -2.00 5.28
C ARG A 82 32.83 -1.02 6.14
N GLU A 83 33.69 -1.57 7.00
CA GLU A 83 34.52 -0.78 7.92
C GLU A 83 35.49 0.17 7.19
N ASP A 84 35.95 -0.20 6.00
CA ASP A 84 36.79 0.64 5.15
C ASP A 84 36.03 1.78 4.43
N GLY A 85 34.72 1.89 4.67
CA GLY A 85 33.83 2.86 4.03
C GLY A 85 33.34 2.45 2.65
N SER A 86 33.73 1.31 2.14
CA SER A 86 33.22 0.82 0.86
C SER A 86 31.79 0.32 0.97
N LEU A 87 31.06 0.39 -0.15
CA LEU A 87 29.69 -0.10 -0.28
C LEU A 87 29.71 -1.39 -1.11
N ALA A 88 29.26 -2.49 -0.51
CA ALA A 88 29.02 -3.74 -1.23
C ALA A 88 27.54 -3.79 -1.65
N PRO A 89 27.23 -3.64 -2.94
CA PRO A 89 25.86 -3.63 -3.42
C PRO A 89 25.09 -4.90 -3.04
N LEU A 90 23.85 -4.72 -2.60
CA LEU A 90 22.92 -5.80 -2.31
C LEU A 90 21.68 -5.65 -3.19
N PRO A 91 21.13 -6.76 -3.71
CA PRO A 91 19.90 -6.70 -4.46
C PRO A 91 18.76 -6.22 -3.54
N ARG A 92 18.03 -5.20 -3.97
CA ARG A 92 16.80 -4.85 -3.31
C ARG A 92 15.78 -5.96 -3.56
N ALA A 93 15.09 -6.32 -2.49
CA ALA A 93 13.97 -7.23 -2.56
C ALA A 93 12.66 -6.45 -2.37
N GLY A 94 11.57 -7.14 -2.24
CA GLY A 94 10.24 -6.62 -2.02
C GLY A 94 9.23 -7.74 -2.25
N ARG A 95 8.01 -7.52 -1.81
CA ARG A 95 6.91 -8.38 -2.19
C ARG A 95 6.57 -8.07 -3.65
N SER A 96 6.45 -9.09 -4.47
CA SER A 96 6.14 -8.93 -5.89
C SER A 96 5.25 -10.08 -6.34
N TYR A 97 4.17 -9.75 -7.01
CA TYR A 97 3.21 -10.72 -7.53
C TYR A 97 2.77 -10.37 -8.95
N TYR A 98 2.20 -9.18 -9.14
CA TYR A 98 1.69 -8.76 -10.44
C TYR A 98 2.86 -8.30 -11.35
N PRO A 99 2.86 -8.69 -12.63
CA PRO A 99 4.03 -8.50 -13.50
C PRO A 99 4.22 -7.07 -14.02
N GLU A 100 3.28 -6.17 -13.73
CA GLU A 100 3.25 -4.82 -14.27
C GLU A 100 2.98 -3.80 -13.17
N GLU A 101 3.62 -2.63 -13.23
CA GLU A 101 3.40 -1.55 -12.26
C GLU A 101 2.15 -0.73 -12.63
N LEU A 102 0.97 -1.29 -12.40
CA LEU A 102 -0.33 -0.67 -12.71
C LEU A 102 -0.51 0.68 -12.01
N SER A 103 0.02 0.80 -10.80
CA SER A 103 -0.01 2.04 -10.01
C SER A 103 0.68 3.22 -10.69
N GLU A 104 1.61 2.96 -11.62
CA GLU A 104 2.34 3.99 -12.36
C GLU A 104 1.73 4.33 -13.72
N LEU A 105 0.84 3.47 -14.25
CA LEU A 105 0.31 3.63 -15.60
C LEU A 105 -0.69 4.78 -15.74
N MET A 106 -1.47 5.06 -14.68
CA MET A 106 -2.42 6.17 -14.71
C MET A 106 -1.74 7.49 -14.33
N LYS A 107 -1.84 8.47 -15.22
CA LYS A 107 -1.35 9.83 -14.99
C LYS A 107 -2.53 10.81 -15.04
N TYR A 108 -2.82 11.46 -13.91
CA TYR A 108 -3.87 12.48 -13.81
C TYR A 108 -3.53 13.50 -12.73
N LYS A 109 -4.12 14.69 -12.85
CA LYS A 109 -3.94 15.75 -11.84
C LYS A 109 -4.51 15.32 -10.50
N GLY A 110 -3.73 15.46 -9.44
CA GLY A 110 -4.13 15.05 -8.07
C GLY A 110 -3.97 13.57 -7.78
N LYS A 111 -3.26 12.82 -8.64
CA LYS A 111 -2.90 11.43 -8.34
C LYS A 111 -1.98 11.38 -7.12
N THR A 112 -2.30 10.51 -6.17
CA THR A 112 -1.38 10.18 -5.09
C THR A 112 -0.14 9.50 -5.64
N ASN A 113 1.03 9.90 -5.16
CA ASN A 113 2.31 9.31 -5.55
C ASN A 113 2.34 7.83 -5.13
N ALA A 114 2.68 6.93 -6.06
CA ALA A 114 2.71 5.50 -5.77
C ALA A 114 3.74 5.11 -4.70
N ASP A 115 4.88 5.79 -4.64
CA ASP A 115 5.89 5.56 -3.59
C ASP A 115 5.35 5.94 -2.21
N PHE A 116 4.62 7.06 -2.12
CA PHE A 116 3.95 7.44 -0.87
C PHE A 116 2.88 6.42 -0.47
N THR A 117 2.12 5.91 -1.42
CA THR A 117 1.13 4.85 -1.20
C THR A 117 1.79 3.56 -0.72
N ARG A 118 2.91 3.14 -1.33
CA ARG A 118 3.68 1.97 -0.88
C ARG A 118 4.22 2.16 0.53
N LEU A 119 4.71 3.36 0.86
CA LEU A 119 5.14 3.70 2.21
C LEU A 119 4.00 3.51 3.23
N LEU A 120 2.80 4.01 2.93
CA LEU A 120 1.63 3.82 3.79
C LEU A 120 1.29 2.34 3.98
N LEU A 121 1.32 1.55 2.90
CA LEU A 121 1.08 0.11 2.95
C LEU A 121 2.13 -0.61 3.80
N HIS A 122 3.41 -0.29 3.63
CA HIS A 122 4.49 -0.91 4.39
C HIS A 122 4.40 -0.56 5.87
N CYS A 123 4.09 0.69 6.21
CA CYS A 123 3.87 1.12 7.59
C CYS A 123 2.65 0.42 8.21
N ALA A 124 1.52 0.39 7.52
CA ALA A 124 0.31 -0.27 8.00
C ALA A 124 0.55 -1.76 8.26
N ARG A 125 1.21 -2.46 7.34
CA ARG A 125 1.61 -3.85 7.52
C ARG A 125 2.53 -4.01 8.75
N ALA A 126 3.55 -3.18 8.84
CA ALA A 126 4.58 -3.27 9.89
C ALA A 126 4.00 -3.07 11.31
N VAL A 127 3.03 -2.18 11.48
CA VAL A 127 2.39 -1.93 12.78
C VAL A 127 1.25 -2.90 13.10
N SER A 128 0.82 -3.71 12.12
CA SER A 128 -0.24 -4.70 12.31
C SER A 128 0.27 -5.99 12.96
N GLY A 129 -0.65 -6.79 13.49
CA GLY A 129 -0.37 -8.15 13.93
C GLY A 129 0.01 -9.12 12.81
N PHE A 130 -0.03 -8.67 11.55
CA PHE A 130 0.24 -9.46 10.34
C PHE A 130 1.57 -9.12 9.67
N ALA A 131 2.43 -8.33 10.33
CA ALA A 131 3.68 -7.83 9.77
C ALA A 131 4.57 -8.92 9.16
N GLN A 132 4.68 -10.06 9.83
CA GLN A 132 5.54 -11.17 9.42
C GLN A 132 4.81 -12.25 8.61
N SER A 133 3.55 -12.01 8.23
CA SER A 133 2.79 -12.98 7.43
C SER A 133 3.32 -13.08 6.02
N ASP A 134 3.53 -14.30 5.53
CA ASP A 134 3.82 -14.59 4.13
C ASP A 134 2.55 -14.85 3.32
N ALA A 135 1.41 -15.07 3.99
CA ALA A 135 0.11 -15.19 3.31
C ALA A 135 -0.35 -13.80 2.79
N PRO A 136 -1.05 -13.76 1.66
CA PRO A 136 -1.67 -12.53 1.16
C PRO A 136 -2.59 -11.90 2.20
N LEU A 137 -2.46 -10.60 2.41
CA LEU A 137 -3.39 -9.84 3.24
C LEU A 137 -4.51 -9.26 2.38
N THR A 138 -5.58 -8.80 3.02
CA THR A 138 -6.63 -8.03 2.36
C THR A 138 -6.47 -6.57 2.75
N VAL A 139 -6.22 -5.73 1.77
CA VAL A 139 -6.04 -4.28 1.90
C VAL A 139 -7.31 -3.57 1.46
N LEU A 140 -7.84 -2.71 2.33
CA LEU A 140 -8.99 -1.85 2.06
C LEU A 140 -8.52 -0.41 1.84
N ASP A 141 -9.02 0.22 0.77
CA ASP A 141 -9.02 1.68 0.63
C ASP A 141 -10.48 2.17 0.61
N PRO A 142 -10.94 2.87 1.66
CA PRO A 142 -12.33 3.30 1.78
C PRO A 142 -12.69 4.49 0.87
N MET A 143 -11.70 5.08 0.18
CA MET A 143 -11.83 6.21 -0.74
C MET A 143 -10.83 6.07 -1.88
N CYS A 144 -10.95 4.97 -2.62
CA CYS A 144 -9.87 4.50 -3.50
C CYS A 144 -9.68 5.32 -4.79
N GLY A 145 -10.62 6.17 -5.15
CA GLY A 145 -10.55 6.92 -6.40
C GLY A 145 -10.30 5.99 -7.59
N LYS A 146 -9.24 6.24 -8.33
CA LYS A 146 -8.82 5.43 -9.48
C LYS A 146 -7.97 4.19 -9.09
N GLY A 147 -7.79 3.91 -7.80
CA GLY A 147 -7.27 2.65 -7.31
C GLY A 147 -5.76 2.56 -7.11
N THR A 148 -5.02 3.66 -6.93
CA THR A 148 -3.56 3.62 -6.70
C THR A 148 -3.20 2.68 -5.54
N THR A 149 -3.87 2.78 -4.39
CA THR A 149 -3.65 1.88 -3.25
C THR A 149 -3.93 0.43 -3.60
N LEU A 150 -5.01 0.17 -4.33
CA LEU A 150 -5.41 -1.18 -4.70
C LEU A 150 -4.41 -1.83 -5.65
N PHE A 151 -3.89 -1.06 -6.60
CA PHE A 151 -2.86 -1.55 -7.52
C PHE A 151 -1.54 -1.80 -6.82
N CYS A 152 -1.09 -0.92 -5.92
CA CYS A 152 0.10 -1.16 -5.11
C CYS A 152 -0.04 -2.44 -4.27
N ALA A 153 -1.20 -2.67 -3.64
CA ALA A 153 -1.47 -3.89 -2.87
C ALA A 153 -1.41 -5.15 -3.75
N LEU A 154 -2.05 -5.12 -4.93
CA LEU A 154 -2.05 -6.23 -5.88
C LEU A 154 -0.64 -6.53 -6.42
N GLU A 155 0.14 -5.48 -6.73
CA GLU A 155 1.53 -5.59 -7.19
C GLU A 155 2.40 -6.34 -6.18
N GLU A 156 2.18 -6.10 -4.89
CA GLU A 156 2.88 -6.75 -3.79
C GLU A 156 2.29 -8.13 -3.40
N GLY A 157 1.20 -8.55 -4.05
CA GLY A 157 0.60 -9.87 -3.87
C GLY A 157 -0.48 -9.95 -2.81
N ASP A 158 -1.05 -8.83 -2.42
CA ASP A 158 -2.20 -8.79 -1.52
C ASP A 158 -3.53 -8.77 -2.28
N HIS A 159 -4.60 -9.14 -1.60
CA HIS A 159 -5.97 -8.88 -2.04
C HIS A 159 -6.28 -7.39 -1.83
N ALA A 160 -7.05 -6.81 -2.72
CA ALA A 160 -7.43 -5.41 -2.66
C ALA A 160 -8.95 -5.23 -2.72
N VAL A 161 -9.48 -4.35 -1.90
CA VAL A 161 -10.86 -3.91 -1.96
C VAL A 161 -10.92 -2.39 -1.78
N GLY A 162 -11.61 -1.71 -2.68
CA GLY A 162 -11.77 -0.27 -2.63
C GLY A 162 -13.21 0.16 -2.71
N MET A 163 -13.53 1.25 -2.05
CA MET A 163 -14.83 1.90 -2.16
C MET A 163 -14.63 3.35 -2.58
N ASP A 164 -15.48 3.84 -3.45
CA ASP A 164 -15.52 5.26 -3.80
C ASP A 164 -16.92 5.65 -4.29
N VAL A 165 -17.30 6.92 -4.08
CA VAL A 165 -18.54 7.48 -4.59
C VAL A 165 -18.45 7.84 -6.07
N ASP A 166 -17.24 8.04 -6.60
CA ASP A 166 -16.98 8.38 -8.00
C ASP A 166 -17.00 7.14 -8.89
N ALA A 167 -18.18 6.84 -9.45
CA ALA A 167 -18.36 5.72 -10.36
C ALA A 167 -17.45 5.79 -11.60
N LYS A 168 -17.07 6.99 -12.06
CA LYS A 168 -16.18 7.16 -13.21
C LYS A 168 -14.75 6.76 -12.86
N ALA A 169 -14.26 7.17 -11.69
CA ALA A 169 -12.94 6.77 -11.20
C ALA A 169 -12.84 5.24 -11.07
N LEU A 170 -13.85 4.60 -10.49
CA LEU A 170 -13.92 3.15 -10.38
C LEU A 170 -13.97 2.45 -11.75
N LEU A 171 -14.68 3.02 -12.73
CA LEU A 171 -14.72 2.48 -14.08
C LEU A 171 -13.34 2.55 -14.75
N GLU A 172 -12.59 3.62 -14.55
CA GLU A 172 -11.22 3.73 -15.06
C GLU A 172 -10.29 2.67 -14.45
N ALA A 173 -10.41 2.41 -13.14
CA ALA A 173 -9.67 1.34 -12.45
C ALA A 173 -10.04 -0.06 -12.99
N ASP A 174 -11.32 -0.35 -13.14
CA ASP A 174 -11.84 -1.59 -13.74
C ASP A 174 -11.28 -1.82 -15.14
N GLN A 175 -11.34 -0.79 -16.00
CA GLN A 175 -10.82 -0.85 -17.36
C GLN A 175 -9.31 -1.04 -17.42
N LEU A 176 -8.54 -0.40 -16.54
CA LEU A 176 -7.10 -0.56 -16.49
C LEU A 176 -6.73 -2.01 -16.14
N LEU A 177 -7.30 -2.54 -15.06
CA LEU A 177 -7.03 -3.92 -14.66
C LEU A 177 -7.44 -4.91 -15.74
N GLY A 178 -8.67 -4.77 -16.28
CA GLY A 178 -9.18 -5.67 -17.32
C GLY A 178 -8.33 -5.67 -18.59
N ARG A 179 -7.81 -4.52 -19.00
CA ARG A 179 -6.87 -4.41 -20.15
C ARG A 179 -5.54 -5.10 -19.84
N SER A 180 -4.94 -4.82 -18.69
CA SER A 180 -3.67 -5.42 -18.30
C SER A 180 -3.78 -6.95 -18.21
N LEU A 181 -4.81 -7.49 -17.58
CA LEU A 181 -5.04 -8.93 -17.48
C LEU A 181 -5.12 -9.61 -18.86
N LYS A 182 -5.82 -8.98 -19.81
CA LYS A 182 -5.93 -9.49 -21.19
C LYS A 182 -4.60 -9.39 -21.94
N MET A 183 -3.91 -8.26 -21.86
CA MET A 183 -2.62 -8.04 -22.54
C MET A 183 -1.55 -9.03 -22.04
N ASN A 184 -1.49 -9.25 -20.76
CA ASN A 184 -0.55 -10.17 -20.13
C ASN A 184 -1.04 -11.64 -20.16
N ARG A 185 -2.20 -11.92 -20.74
CA ARG A 185 -2.82 -13.25 -20.84
C ARG A 185 -2.95 -13.97 -19.49
N LEU A 186 -3.21 -13.21 -18.43
CA LEU A 186 -3.36 -13.75 -17.09
C LEU A 186 -4.74 -14.38 -16.88
N LYS A 187 -4.77 -15.50 -16.16
CA LYS A 187 -6.02 -16.17 -15.79
C LYS A 187 -6.82 -15.29 -14.83
N HIS A 188 -8.07 -15.03 -15.18
CA HIS A 188 -8.95 -14.23 -14.34
C HIS A 188 -10.44 -14.53 -14.58
N LYS A 189 -11.24 -14.18 -13.58
CA LYS A 189 -12.69 -14.15 -13.65
C LYS A 189 -13.14 -12.79 -13.16
N ARG A 190 -13.98 -12.10 -13.92
CA ARG A 190 -14.64 -10.84 -13.54
C ARG A 190 -16.11 -11.09 -13.26
N GLU A 191 -16.59 -10.61 -12.14
CA GLU A 191 -17.99 -10.67 -11.74
C GLU A 191 -18.48 -9.26 -11.40
N GLU A 192 -19.73 -9.00 -11.71
CA GLU A 192 -20.42 -7.76 -11.37
C GLU A 192 -21.73 -8.08 -10.68
N SER A 193 -22.01 -7.38 -9.59
CA SER A 193 -23.21 -7.57 -8.78
C SER A 193 -23.68 -6.25 -8.19
N SER A 194 -24.90 -6.28 -7.67
CA SER A 194 -25.52 -5.17 -6.95
C SER A 194 -25.83 -5.63 -5.53
N LEU A 195 -25.23 -4.98 -4.55
CA LEU A 195 -25.36 -5.32 -3.14
C LEU A 195 -26.46 -4.48 -2.50
N THR A 196 -27.48 -5.13 -1.97
CA THR A 196 -28.56 -4.46 -1.25
C THR A 196 -28.05 -3.94 0.08
N VAL A 197 -28.43 -2.71 0.42
CA VAL A 197 -28.15 -2.06 1.69
C VAL A 197 -29.45 -1.71 2.41
N PRO A 198 -29.45 -1.61 3.76
CA PRO A 198 -30.67 -1.36 4.53
C PRO A 198 -31.39 -0.06 4.16
N LYS A 199 -30.65 0.97 3.81
CA LYS A 199 -31.17 2.27 3.36
C LYS A 199 -30.31 2.82 2.23
N GLY A 200 -30.97 3.32 1.19
CA GLY A 200 -30.27 3.96 0.06
C GLY A 200 -30.26 3.12 -1.21
N LYS A 201 -29.45 3.51 -2.17
CA LYS A 201 -29.29 2.80 -3.44
C LYS A 201 -28.37 1.59 -3.23
N PRO A 202 -28.60 0.49 -3.95
CA PRO A 202 -27.69 -0.66 -3.93
C PRO A 202 -26.25 -0.24 -4.33
N VAL A 203 -25.28 -0.89 -3.71
CA VAL A 203 -23.86 -0.70 -4.02
C VAL A 203 -23.47 -1.60 -5.18
N ARG A 204 -23.03 -1.00 -6.28
CA ARG A 204 -22.45 -1.76 -7.40
C ARG A 204 -21.10 -2.32 -6.98
N SER A 205 -20.90 -3.60 -7.19
CA SER A 205 -19.67 -4.32 -6.90
C SER A 205 -19.10 -4.94 -8.17
N VAL A 206 -17.84 -4.63 -8.48
CA VAL A 206 -17.06 -5.28 -9.54
C VAL A 206 -15.92 -6.02 -8.88
N GLY A 207 -15.83 -7.32 -9.08
CA GLY A 207 -14.82 -8.17 -8.49
C GLY A 207 -14.03 -8.95 -9.53
N TYR A 208 -12.73 -9.10 -9.27
CA TYR A 208 -11.83 -9.95 -10.02
C TYR A 208 -11.26 -11.03 -9.10
N ARG A 209 -11.15 -12.23 -9.63
CA ARG A 209 -10.24 -13.27 -9.15
C ARG A 209 -9.20 -13.47 -10.23
N LEU A 210 -7.95 -13.46 -9.90
CA LEU A 210 -6.85 -13.54 -10.86
C LEU A 210 -5.67 -14.33 -10.33
N SER A 211 -4.88 -14.89 -11.23
CA SER A 211 -3.60 -15.48 -10.92
C SER A 211 -2.59 -15.13 -12.01
N THR A 212 -1.33 -14.98 -11.63
CA THR A 212 -0.25 -14.61 -12.54
C THR A 212 0.34 -15.80 -13.29
N SER A 213 -0.12 -17.02 -12.98
CA SER A 213 0.26 -18.23 -13.69
C SER A 213 -0.90 -19.23 -13.82
N ILE A 214 -0.83 -20.09 -14.82
CA ILE A 214 -1.81 -21.19 -15.01
C ILE A 214 -1.70 -22.19 -13.84
N GLU A 215 -0.51 -22.46 -13.38
CA GLU A 215 -0.28 -23.35 -12.25
C GLU A 215 -0.84 -22.76 -10.95
N GLY A 216 -0.56 -21.48 -10.68
CA GLY A 216 -1.13 -20.76 -9.55
C GLY A 216 -2.65 -20.78 -9.57
N TRP A 217 -3.27 -20.57 -10.73
CA TRP A 217 -4.73 -20.67 -10.88
C TRP A 217 -5.26 -22.07 -10.52
N LYS A 218 -4.59 -23.12 -10.98
CA LYS A 218 -4.98 -24.51 -10.68
C LYS A 218 -4.80 -24.86 -9.19
N ASN A 219 -3.79 -24.29 -8.56
CA ASN A 219 -3.44 -24.56 -7.16
C ASN A 219 -4.15 -23.61 -6.17
N GLY A 220 -5.01 -22.69 -6.65
CA GLY A 220 -5.72 -21.75 -5.81
C GLY A 220 -4.87 -20.56 -5.33
N ASP A 221 -3.68 -20.33 -5.92
CA ASP A 221 -2.89 -19.12 -5.69
C ASP A 221 -3.48 -17.96 -6.49
N GLU A 222 -4.55 -17.44 -5.95
CA GLU A 222 -5.34 -16.37 -6.56
C GLU A 222 -5.27 -15.10 -5.71
N ARG A 223 -5.48 -13.95 -6.37
CA ARG A 223 -5.74 -12.67 -5.70
C ARG A 223 -7.10 -12.15 -6.08
N THR A 224 -7.72 -11.46 -5.15
CA THR A 224 -8.99 -10.77 -5.37
C THR A 224 -8.75 -9.27 -5.47
N PHE A 225 -9.48 -8.63 -6.37
CA PHE A 225 -9.49 -7.19 -6.55
C PHE A 225 -10.94 -6.74 -6.70
N ARG A 226 -11.43 -5.89 -5.79
CA ARG A 226 -12.84 -5.56 -5.72
C ARG A 226 -13.06 -4.05 -5.65
N LEU A 227 -14.01 -3.56 -6.42
CA LEU A 227 -14.43 -2.16 -6.48
C LEU A 227 -15.89 -2.04 -6.04
N LEU A 228 -16.15 -1.16 -5.08
CA LEU A 228 -17.47 -0.91 -4.50
C LEU A 228 -17.86 0.55 -4.76
N ASN A 229 -18.97 0.79 -5.45
CA ASN A 229 -19.45 2.15 -5.69
C ASN A 229 -20.43 2.59 -4.61
N GLY A 230 -19.95 3.37 -3.67
CA GLY A 230 -20.76 3.86 -2.54
C GLY A 230 -19.98 4.75 -1.58
N ASP A 231 -20.68 5.29 -0.59
CA ASP A 231 -20.08 6.04 0.52
C ASP A 231 -19.44 5.07 1.52
N LEU A 232 -18.28 5.45 2.06
CA LEU A 232 -17.52 4.63 3.03
C LEU A 232 -18.33 4.20 4.26
N GLY A 233 -19.34 4.97 4.66
CA GLY A 233 -20.27 4.60 5.74
C GLY A 233 -21.09 3.35 5.45
N LEU A 234 -21.13 2.87 4.19
CA LEU A 234 -21.81 1.63 3.80
C LEU A 234 -20.92 0.39 3.95
N LEU A 235 -19.61 0.54 4.25
CA LEU A 235 -18.69 -0.59 4.41
C LEU A 235 -19.23 -1.69 5.32
N PRO A 236 -19.76 -1.40 6.52
CA PRO A 236 -20.28 -2.44 7.41
C PRO A 236 -21.50 -3.20 6.87
N ALA A 237 -22.20 -2.62 5.89
CA ALA A 237 -23.38 -3.24 5.26
C ALA A 237 -23.01 -4.13 4.06
N VAL A 238 -21.85 -3.90 3.42
CA VAL A 238 -21.47 -4.58 2.17
C VAL A 238 -20.22 -5.45 2.31
N MET A 239 -19.55 -5.38 3.45
CA MET A 239 -18.38 -6.19 3.76
C MET A 239 -18.59 -6.94 5.08
N ALA A 240 -18.10 -8.16 5.14
CA ALA A 240 -18.14 -8.94 6.37
C ALA A 240 -17.24 -8.32 7.45
N ARG A 241 -17.64 -8.52 8.70
CA ARG A 241 -16.74 -8.22 9.84
C ARG A 241 -15.46 -9.03 9.72
N GLU A 242 -14.35 -8.46 10.18
CA GLU A 242 -13.03 -9.13 10.17
C GLU A 242 -12.61 -9.64 8.78
N SER A 243 -13.00 -8.94 7.71
CA SER A 243 -12.68 -9.31 6.32
C SER A 243 -11.40 -8.66 5.78
N CYS A 244 -10.90 -7.60 6.42
CA CYS A 244 -9.71 -6.87 6.01
C CYS A 244 -8.62 -6.92 7.08
N HIS A 245 -7.36 -6.97 6.64
CA HIS A 245 -6.18 -6.93 7.52
C HIS A 245 -5.66 -5.50 7.69
N LEU A 246 -5.66 -4.72 6.63
CA LEU A 246 -5.15 -3.35 6.58
C LEU A 246 -6.18 -2.44 5.93
N ALA A 247 -6.29 -1.22 6.44
CA ALA A 247 -6.97 -0.12 5.76
C ALA A 247 -5.99 1.03 5.53
N VAL A 248 -5.93 1.53 4.32
CA VAL A 248 -5.05 2.63 3.94
C VAL A 248 -5.87 3.66 3.18
N ALA A 249 -5.83 4.91 3.61
CA ALA A 249 -6.56 6.00 2.99
C ALA A 249 -5.71 7.26 2.93
N ASP A 250 -5.66 7.88 1.75
CA ASP A 250 -5.15 9.24 1.59
C ASP A 250 -6.31 10.22 1.79
N LEU A 251 -6.36 10.83 2.98
CA LEU A 251 -7.45 11.74 3.33
C LEU A 251 -7.40 13.00 2.48
N PRO A 252 -8.55 13.49 1.97
CA PRO A 252 -8.59 14.72 1.20
C PRO A 252 -8.18 15.91 2.08
N TYR A 253 -7.24 16.69 1.60
CA TYR A 253 -6.74 17.90 2.26
C TYR A 253 -6.95 19.14 1.38
N GLY A 254 -7.18 20.27 2.04
CA GLY A 254 -7.40 21.57 1.40
C GLY A 254 -8.87 21.88 1.08
N VAL A 255 -9.12 23.16 0.79
CA VAL A 255 -10.47 23.72 0.62
C VAL A 255 -11.21 23.15 -0.60
N GLN A 256 -10.48 22.69 -1.61
CA GLN A 256 -11.04 22.16 -2.87
C GLN A 256 -11.52 20.70 -2.77
N HIS A 257 -11.13 19.97 -1.73
CA HIS A 257 -11.43 18.55 -1.53
C HIS A 257 -12.04 18.26 -0.16
N ALA A 258 -12.51 19.30 0.54
CA ALA A 258 -13.15 19.11 1.84
C ALA A 258 -14.41 18.24 1.67
N PRO A 259 -14.52 17.14 2.44
CA PRO A 259 -15.70 16.30 2.39
C PRO A 259 -16.92 17.07 2.86
N SER A 260 -18.06 16.86 2.21
CA SER A 260 -19.32 17.51 2.55
C SER A 260 -20.40 16.48 2.83
N GLU A 261 -21.14 16.68 3.90
CA GLU A 261 -22.36 15.97 4.19
C GLU A 261 -23.52 16.97 4.05
N GLY A 262 -24.22 16.91 2.90
CA GLY A 262 -25.20 17.92 2.54
C GLY A 262 -24.56 19.28 2.27
N LYS A 263 -25.11 20.35 2.88
CA LYS A 263 -24.64 21.76 2.75
C LYS A 263 -23.53 22.17 3.74
N LYS A 264 -23.13 21.28 4.68
CA LYS A 264 -22.10 21.58 5.68
C LYS A 264 -20.79 20.89 5.31
N VAL A 265 -19.69 21.64 5.29
CA VAL A 265 -18.34 21.11 5.19
C VAL A 265 -18.00 20.40 6.52
N MET A 266 -17.66 19.12 6.46
CA MET A 266 -17.23 18.34 7.62
C MET A 266 -15.81 18.75 8.01
N SER A 267 -15.51 18.86 9.31
CA SER A 267 -14.13 19.06 9.75
C SER A 267 -13.28 17.84 9.41
N LEU A 268 -11.98 18.04 9.17
CA LEU A 268 -11.05 16.96 8.89
C LEU A 268 -11.05 15.91 10.02
N ALA A 269 -11.15 16.35 11.28
CA ALA A 269 -11.19 15.46 12.44
C ALA A 269 -12.43 14.56 12.42
N ASN A 270 -13.61 15.13 12.15
CA ASN A 270 -14.87 14.37 12.07
C ASN A 270 -14.85 13.38 10.90
N PHE A 271 -14.26 13.79 9.79
CA PHE A 271 -14.11 12.90 8.64
C PHE A 271 -13.14 11.74 8.92
N ALA A 272 -12.01 12.02 9.55
CA ALA A 272 -11.08 10.98 9.99
C ALA A 272 -11.75 9.99 10.96
N SER A 273 -12.56 10.47 11.92
CA SER A 273 -13.36 9.58 12.79
C SER A 273 -14.29 8.69 12.00
N LYS A 274 -15.04 9.25 11.04
CA LYS A 274 -15.93 8.47 10.18
C LYS A 274 -15.17 7.37 9.40
N VAL A 275 -14.01 7.72 8.86
CA VAL A 275 -13.13 6.75 8.17
C VAL A 275 -12.70 5.65 9.12
N CYS A 276 -12.18 5.99 10.29
CA CYS A 276 -11.72 5.03 11.29
C CYS A 276 -12.87 4.11 11.75
N GLU A 277 -14.03 4.65 12.07
CA GLU A 277 -15.19 3.85 12.52
C GLU A 277 -15.67 2.88 11.44
N SER A 278 -15.76 3.34 10.19
CA SER A 278 -16.20 2.51 9.07
C SER A 278 -15.19 1.39 8.74
N CYS A 279 -13.89 1.69 8.77
CA CYS A 279 -12.84 0.71 8.57
C CYS A 279 -12.75 -0.28 9.72
N PHE A 280 -12.83 0.19 10.97
CA PHE A 280 -12.77 -0.65 12.17
C PHE A 280 -13.84 -1.74 12.16
N ALA A 281 -15.04 -1.44 11.66
CA ALA A 281 -16.14 -2.40 11.59
C ALA A 281 -15.83 -3.64 10.73
N VAL A 282 -14.89 -3.54 9.79
CA VAL A 282 -14.53 -4.61 8.83
C VAL A 282 -13.11 -5.14 9.03
N LEU A 283 -12.30 -4.50 9.88
CA LEU A 283 -10.95 -4.95 10.18
C LEU A 283 -10.92 -6.19 11.06
N LYS A 284 -9.95 -7.05 10.78
CA LYS A 284 -9.59 -8.17 11.65
C LYS A 284 -8.98 -7.66 12.94
N HIS A 285 -9.10 -8.46 13.99
CA HIS A 285 -8.32 -8.25 15.22
C HIS A 285 -6.82 -8.25 14.87
N GLY A 286 -6.09 -7.25 15.36
CA GLY A 286 -4.68 -7.04 15.00
C GLY A 286 -4.48 -6.32 13.67
N GLY A 287 -5.54 -5.91 12.99
CA GLY A 287 -5.46 -5.06 11.81
C GLY A 287 -4.98 -3.64 12.10
N ALA A 288 -4.59 -2.90 11.06
CA ALA A 288 -4.13 -1.52 11.15
C ALA A 288 -4.86 -0.61 10.16
N ILE A 289 -5.02 0.67 10.54
CA ILE A 289 -5.55 1.75 9.71
C ILE A 289 -4.45 2.80 9.56
#